data_4d939d985bc7d1746b93e2a79e33399a
#
_entry.id   4d939d985bc7d1746b93e2a79e33399a
#
_cell.length_a   1.000
_cell.length_b   1.000
_cell.length_c   1.000
_cell.angle_alpha   90.00
_cell.angle_beta   90.00
_cell.angle_gamma   90.00
#
_symmetry.space_group_name_H-M   'P 1'
#
loop_
_entity.id
_entity.type
_entity.pdbx_description
1 polymer ?
#
loop_
_entity_poly.entity_id
_entity_poly.type
_entity_poly.pdbx_seq_one_letter_code
_entity_poly.pdbx_strand_id
1 'polypeptide(L)'
;MNPATASLSASTLLLSCTLLAQDPTGPAPREWVGGAPITEWTRLTGDWAGLRTQLEQLGIEVAGGFTSDLAAPWSGDTRRRSSLSSLIDVNVAFDLDALLGWKRTLFYVDAYKIVGTNPTRDVGDFGGLSNIQGNDLEQIAEVWLETWLGDSLRVKAGKVDFNSEFAFHEIGGEFVNSTAAIVPTIVAYPTFPNPATSINLFYSLGENSYVGAAMYDGANANGINTGKRGPKGFFSDDASDAYFYAVEAGTGWTGGERWGSGRASIGASYHSASFSTFDGGTDRGTAGFWCSLEQHLWREDPTADDGQGFGAFVSYGHADEDVSACGDSVACGFEWIGAFDGRDHDVLGFGLFLCDLSDDPSAGSPEDEVAFELLYKLQVTPAISLKPELQYITHPGGVTGVDDVLVGLLRLEVLF
;
A
#
# COMPACT_ATOMS: atom_id res chain seq x y z
N MET A 1 -26.97 -20.21 8.19
CA MET A 1 -25.59 -20.34 7.68
C MET A 1 -25.25 -18.97 7.17
N ASN A 2 -24.47 -18.21 7.93
CA ASN A 2 -24.02 -16.88 7.52
C ASN A 2 -22.84 -17.03 6.55
N PRO A 3 -22.79 -16.30 5.44
CA PRO A 3 -21.60 -16.25 4.61
C PRO A 3 -20.52 -15.47 5.39
N ALA A 4 -19.40 -16.14 5.64
CA ALA A 4 -18.21 -15.49 6.13
C ALA A 4 -17.74 -14.49 5.04
N THR A 5 -17.84 -13.21 5.35
CA THR A 5 -17.23 -12.15 4.54
C THR A 5 -15.72 -12.27 4.67
N ALA A 6 -15.06 -12.67 3.60
CA ALA A 6 -13.61 -12.56 3.52
C ALA A 6 -13.25 -11.07 3.69
N SER A 7 -12.65 -10.72 4.83
CA SER A 7 -12.10 -9.41 5.05
C SER A 7 -10.80 -9.30 4.23
N LEU A 8 -10.84 -8.50 3.18
CA LEU A 8 -9.64 -8.04 2.48
C LEU A 8 -9.00 -6.97 3.39
N SER A 9 -8.08 -7.37 4.24
CA SER A 9 -7.28 -6.45 5.04
C SER A 9 -6.04 -6.09 4.24
N ALA A 10 -5.99 -4.88 3.72
CA ALA A 10 -4.76 -4.31 3.15
C ALA A 10 -3.97 -3.65 4.28
N SER A 11 -2.95 -4.32 4.77
CA SER A 11 -1.98 -3.77 5.72
C SER A 11 -0.83 -3.15 4.96
N THR A 12 -1.04 -1.99 4.37
CA THR A 12 0.09 -1.20 3.88
C THR A 12 -0.30 0.25 3.88
N LEU A 13 0.21 1.04 4.82
CA LEU A 13 0.17 2.52 4.90
C LEU A 13 -1.17 3.21 4.60
N LEU A 14 -2.18 2.47 4.35
CA LEU A 14 -3.55 2.88 4.37
C LEU A 14 -4.12 2.28 5.64
N LEU A 15 -4.45 3.13 6.60
CA LEU A 15 -5.42 2.80 7.63
C LEU A 15 -6.68 2.36 6.89
N SER A 16 -6.65 1.11 6.44
CA SER A 16 -7.75 0.51 5.72
C SER A 16 -8.92 0.49 6.67
N CYS A 17 -9.97 1.17 6.30
CA CYS A 17 -11.27 1.00 6.91
C CYS A 17 -11.63 -0.48 6.87
N THR A 18 -11.30 -1.22 7.93
CA THR A 18 -11.92 -2.51 8.25
C THR A 18 -13.34 -2.23 8.71
N LEU A 19 -14.13 -1.68 7.81
CA LEU A 19 -15.50 -1.31 8.05
C LEU A 19 -16.42 -2.20 7.23
N LEU A 20 -16.42 -3.49 7.43
CA LEU A 20 -17.56 -4.27 6.92
C LEU A 20 -17.54 -5.74 7.37
N ALA A 21 -17.45 -5.96 8.66
CA ALA A 21 -18.02 -7.16 9.28
C ALA A 21 -18.31 -6.86 10.75
N GLN A 22 -19.23 -5.96 11.03
CA GLN A 22 -19.78 -5.89 12.37
C GLN A 22 -20.75 -7.06 12.55
N ASP A 23 -20.31 -8.02 13.35
CA ASP A 23 -21.16 -9.01 13.96
C ASP A 23 -22.35 -8.31 14.67
N PRO A 24 -23.61 -8.77 14.54
CA PRO A 24 -24.79 -8.09 15.12
C PRO A 24 -24.84 -8.08 16.65
N THR A 25 -23.77 -8.43 17.35
CA THR A 25 -23.70 -8.45 18.82
C THR A 25 -23.33 -7.12 19.47
N GLY A 26 -23.26 -6.01 18.72
CA GLY A 26 -22.90 -4.68 19.19
C GLY A 26 -21.41 -4.39 19.13
N PRO A 27 -20.99 -3.11 19.12
CA PRO A 27 -19.58 -2.76 19.07
C PRO A 27 -18.83 -3.37 20.25
N ALA A 28 -17.66 -3.94 19.99
CA ALA A 28 -16.79 -4.43 21.04
C ALA A 28 -16.52 -3.32 22.08
N PRO A 29 -16.42 -3.66 23.38
CA PRO A 29 -16.08 -2.66 24.39
C PRO A 29 -14.79 -1.96 24.00
N ARG A 30 -14.84 -0.65 23.89
CA ARG A 30 -13.64 0.11 23.55
C ARG A 30 -12.79 0.33 24.79
N GLU A 31 -11.50 0.13 24.68
CA GLU A 31 -10.54 0.17 25.77
C GLU A 31 -10.58 1.51 26.54
N TRP A 32 -10.82 2.63 25.87
CA TRP A 32 -10.91 3.95 26.51
C TRP A 32 -12.26 4.21 27.22
N VAL A 33 -13.30 3.45 26.94
CA VAL A 33 -14.63 3.61 27.58
C VAL A 33 -14.67 2.97 28.96
N GLY A 34 -13.91 1.90 29.18
CA GLY A 34 -13.84 1.18 30.45
C GLY A 34 -12.82 1.73 31.45
N GLY A 35 -12.07 2.80 31.11
CA GLY A 35 -11.00 3.34 31.94
C GLY A 35 -9.70 2.53 31.87
N ALA A 36 -9.46 1.81 30.79
CA ALA A 36 -8.20 1.13 30.53
C ALA A 36 -7.04 2.13 30.50
N PRO A 37 -5.83 1.73 30.89
CA PRO A 37 -4.66 2.60 30.82
C PRO A 37 -4.31 2.94 29.36
N ILE A 38 -3.70 4.09 29.12
CA ILE A 38 -3.32 4.58 27.78
C ILE A 38 -2.42 3.60 27.03
N THR A 39 -1.69 2.76 27.73
CA THR A 39 -0.81 1.72 27.16
C THR A 39 -1.59 0.57 26.49
N GLU A 40 -2.88 0.49 26.73
CA GLU A 40 -3.79 -0.52 26.15
C GLU A 40 -4.69 0.05 25.04
N TRP A 41 -4.59 1.38 24.78
CA TRP A 41 -5.42 2.02 23.79
C TRP A 41 -4.96 1.69 22.36
N THR A 42 -5.90 1.34 21.50
CA THR A 42 -5.66 1.12 20.06
C THR A 42 -5.51 2.44 19.28
N ARG A 43 -5.92 3.56 19.88
CA ARG A 43 -5.80 4.90 19.32
C ARG A 43 -5.29 5.87 20.38
N LEU A 44 -4.12 6.48 20.13
CA LEU A 44 -3.43 7.31 21.13
C LEU A 44 -4.26 8.52 21.61
N THR A 45 -5.14 9.07 20.77
CA THR A 45 -5.98 10.20 21.12
C THR A 45 -7.26 9.83 21.89
N GLY A 46 -7.53 8.53 22.10
CA GLY A 46 -8.67 8.02 22.88
C GLY A 46 -10.03 8.42 22.33
N ASP A 47 -11.00 8.65 23.23
CA ASP A 47 -12.42 8.82 22.91
C ASP A 47 -12.90 10.28 22.82
N TRP A 48 -12.00 11.26 22.93
CA TRP A 48 -12.34 12.70 22.88
C TRP A 48 -13.50 13.09 23.81
N ALA A 49 -13.48 12.61 25.05
CA ALA A 49 -14.55 12.78 26.02
C ALA A 49 -15.92 12.19 25.58
N GLY A 50 -15.92 11.09 24.87
CA GLY A 50 -17.11 10.39 24.38
C GLY A 50 -17.56 10.79 22.98
N LEU A 51 -16.92 11.77 22.35
CA LEU A 51 -17.32 12.24 21.02
C LEU A 51 -17.04 11.18 19.94
N ARG A 52 -15.86 10.50 19.98
CA ARG A 52 -15.51 9.46 19.02
C ARG A 52 -16.55 8.34 19.04
N THR A 53 -16.84 7.79 20.23
CA THR A 53 -17.87 6.77 20.40
C THR A 53 -19.24 7.22 19.87
N GLN A 54 -19.63 8.48 20.09
CA GLN A 54 -20.90 9.01 19.56
C GLN A 54 -20.91 9.08 18.03
N LEU A 55 -19.81 9.54 17.41
CA LEU A 55 -19.70 9.61 15.95
C LEU A 55 -19.79 8.21 15.32
N GLU A 56 -19.09 7.24 15.88
CA GLU A 56 -19.10 5.85 15.38
C GLU A 56 -20.47 5.19 15.54
N GLN A 57 -21.19 5.47 16.63
CA GLN A 57 -22.59 5.03 16.77
C GLN A 57 -23.53 5.64 15.72
N LEU A 58 -23.17 6.79 15.16
CA LEU A 58 -23.89 7.41 14.05
C LEU A 58 -23.44 6.90 12.69
N GLY A 59 -22.40 6.07 12.60
CA GLY A 59 -21.82 5.59 11.35
C GLY A 59 -20.75 6.53 10.79
N ILE A 60 -20.07 7.32 11.64
CA ILE A 60 -18.96 8.19 11.24
C ILE A 60 -17.70 7.73 11.98
N GLU A 61 -16.75 7.18 11.28
CA GLU A 61 -15.43 6.81 11.83
C GLU A 61 -14.37 7.83 11.45
N VAL A 62 -13.60 8.29 12.44
CA VAL A 62 -12.46 9.16 12.25
C VAL A 62 -11.21 8.41 12.68
N ALA A 63 -10.26 8.26 11.77
CA ALA A 63 -8.99 7.61 12.03
C ALA A 63 -7.84 8.47 11.50
N GLY A 64 -6.62 8.13 11.91
CA GLY A 64 -5.43 8.80 11.42
C GLY A 64 -4.17 8.14 11.96
N GLY A 65 -3.05 8.52 11.36
CA GLY A 65 -1.75 8.02 11.73
C GLY A 65 -0.66 9.07 11.56
N PHE A 66 0.41 8.85 12.27
CA PHE A 66 1.67 9.53 12.07
C PHE A 66 2.76 8.49 11.88
N THR A 67 3.45 8.55 10.74
CA THR A 67 4.59 7.70 10.42
C THR A 67 5.80 8.57 10.19
N SER A 68 6.95 8.19 10.75
CA SER A 68 8.20 8.95 10.59
C SER A 68 9.39 8.03 10.46
N ASP A 69 10.18 8.22 9.41
CA ASP A 69 11.36 7.45 9.07
C ASP A 69 12.62 8.28 9.25
N LEU A 70 13.52 7.82 10.11
CA LEU A 70 14.88 8.29 10.22
C LEU A 70 15.81 7.31 9.50
N ALA A 71 16.30 7.68 8.32
CA ALA A 71 17.24 6.87 7.55
C ALA A 71 18.66 7.43 7.61
N ALA A 72 19.66 6.55 7.70
CA ALA A 72 21.08 6.90 7.75
C ALA A 72 21.92 5.90 6.94
N PRO A 73 22.51 6.29 5.81
CA PRO A 73 23.48 5.47 5.09
C PRO A 73 24.76 5.26 5.90
N TRP A 74 25.20 4.01 6.04
CA TRP A 74 26.40 3.63 6.80
C TRP A 74 27.59 3.30 5.90
N SER A 75 27.34 2.92 4.64
CA SER A 75 28.37 2.64 3.62
C SER A 75 27.97 3.23 2.27
N GLY A 76 28.82 3.03 1.26
CA GLY A 76 28.62 3.47 -0.12
C GLY A 76 29.11 4.90 -0.40
N ASP A 77 29.08 5.31 -1.67
CA ASP A 77 29.46 6.63 -2.17
C ASP A 77 28.38 7.71 -1.94
N THR A 78 27.59 7.53 -0.91
CA THR A 78 26.50 8.42 -0.56
C THR A 78 26.98 9.65 0.19
N ARG A 79 26.17 10.70 0.23
CA ARG A 79 26.47 11.90 1.03
C ARG A 79 26.47 11.66 2.53
N ARG A 80 26.20 10.42 3.00
CA ARG A 80 26.17 9.98 4.40
C ARG A 80 25.44 10.97 5.32
N ARG A 81 24.33 11.51 4.86
CA ARG A 81 23.46 12.36 5.65
C ARG A 81 22.27 11.56 6.14
N SER A 82 21.91 11.71 7.39
CA SER A 82 20.63 11.22 7.86
C SER A 82 19.51 12.06 7.25
N SER A 83 18.44 11.41 6.88
CA SER A 83 17.19 12.02 6.40
C SER A 83 16.07 11.70 7.36
N LEU A 84 15.13 12.61 7.48
CA LEU A 84 13.90 12.43 8.25
C LEU A 84 12.73 12.72 7.32
N SER A 85 11.88 11.71 7.10
CA SER A 85 10.61 11.84 6.37
C SER A 85 9.47 11.56 7.32
N SER A 86 8.37 12.28 7.20
CA SER A 86 7.19 12.06 8.04
C SER A 86 5.91 12.23 7.22
N LEU A 87 4.95 11.37 7.51
CA LEU A 87 3.60 11.37 6.97
C LEU A 87 2.61 11.55 8.13
N ILE A 88 1.71 12.51 8.00
CA ILE A 88 0.50 12.61 8.82
C ILE A 88 -0.66 12.31 7.90
N ASP A 89 -1.49 11.37 8.30
CA ASP A 89 -2.68 10.91 7.61
C ASP A 89 -3.90 11.07 8.49
N VAL A 90 -5.01 11.56 7.93
CA VAL A 90 -6.30 11.67 8.64
C VAL A 90 -7.41 11.33 7.68
N ASN A 91 -8.23 10.37 8.05
CA ASN A 91 -9.35 9.92 7.24
C ASN A 91 -10.66 9.89 8.00
N VAL A 92 -11.75 10.00 7.26
CA VAL A 92 -13.12 9.90 7.76
C VAL A 92 -13.94 9.01 6.85
N ALA A 93 -14.55 7.98 7.43
CA ALA A 93 -15.48 7.09 6.77
C ALA A 93 -16.91 7.36 7.24
N PHE A 94 -17.84 7.35 6.32
CA PHE A 94 -19.26 7.58 6.56
C PHE A 94 -20.06 6.36 6.08
N ASP A 95 -20.62 5.61 7.00
CA ASP A 95 -21.58 4.55 6.70
C ASP A 95 -22.92 5.18 6.28
N LEU A 96 -23.17 5.22 4.98
CA LEU A 96 -24.38 5.82 4.45
C LEU A 96 -25.62 4.94 4.64
N ASP A 97 -25.47 3.67 4.99
CA ASP A 97 -26.61 2.86 5.44
C ASP A 97 -27.10 3.35 6.81
N ALA A 98 -26.20 3.53 7.76
CA ALA A 98 -26.54 4.07 9.08
C ALA A 98 -27.04 5.52 9.02
N LEU A 99 -26.41 6.36 8.23
CA LEU A 99 -26.71 7.80 8.16
C LEU A 99 -27.95 8.12 7.32
N LEU A 100 -28.14 7.46 6.17
CA LEU A 100 -29.11 7.83 5.15
C LEU A 100 -30.00 6.66 4.71
N GLY A 101 -29.76 5.45 5.19
CA GLY A 101 -30.45 4.24 4.73
C GLY A 101 -30.02 3.73 3.35
N TRP A 102 -28.87 4.21 2.83
CA TRP A 102 -28.29 3.74 1.58
C TRP A 102 -27.53 2.45 1.81
N LYS A 103 -28.19 1.34 1.52
CA LYS A 103 -27.68 0.01 1.85
C LYS A 103 -26.30 -0.27 1.26
N ARG A 104 -25.39 -0.78 2.11
CA ARG A 104 -24.06 -1.22 1.71
C ARG A 104 -23.28 -0.12 0.94
N THR A 105 -23.40 1.12 1.41
CA THR A 105 -22.78 2.28 0.76
C THR A 105 -21.89 3.02 1.77
N LEU A 106 -20.65 3.23 1.41
CA LEU A 106 -19.63 3.94 2.18
C LEU A 106 -19.16 5.18 1.41
N PHE A 107 -19.05 6.31 2.08
CA PHE A 107 -18.33 7.49 1.59
C PHE A 107 -17.07 7.70 2.42
N TYR A 108 -15.96 7.98 1.76
CA TYR A 108 -14.65 8.09 2.40
C TYR A 108 -13.92 9.33 1.95
N VAL A 109 -13.22 9.96 2.88
CA VAL A 109 -12.33 11.10 2.64
C VAL A 109 -11.04 10.85 3.39
N ASP A 110 -9.92 11.00 2.68
CA ASP A 110 -8.58 10.94 3.24
C ASP A 110 -7.77 12.17 2.88
N ALA A 111 -7.00 12.65 3.83
CA ALA A 111 -6.09 13.77 3.66
C ALA A 111 -4.76 13.49 4.36
N TYR A 112 -3.67 13.71 3.66
CA TYR A 112 -2.36 13.55 4.25
C TYR A 112 -1.39 14.70 3.95
N LYS A 113 -0.36 14.76 4.79
CA LYS A 113 0.77 15.66 4.64
C LYS A 113 2.08 14.91 4.79
N ILE A 114 2.93 15.01 3.75
CA ILE A 114 4.30 14.53 3.76
C ILE A 114 5.21 15.72 4.00
N VAL A 115 6.18 15.57 4.89
CA VAL A 115 7.21 16.58 5.18
C VAL A 115 8.56 15.92 5.41
N GLY A 116 9.63 16.61 5.06
CA GLY A 116 10.98 16.19 5.36
C GLY A 116 11.89 15.99 4.15
N THR A 117 12.84 15.10 4.28
CA THR A 117 13.86 14.85 3.24
C THR A 117 13.71 13.45 2.67
N ASN A 118 13.57 13.34 1.36
CA ASN A 118 13.55 12.06 0.68
C ASN A 118 14.92 11.36 0.78
N PRO A 119 15.03 10.19 1.43
CA PRO A 119 16.30 9.48 1.60
C PRO A 119 16.90 8.97 0.30
N THR A 120 16.12 8.60 -0.69
CA THR A 120 16.55 8.17 -2.04
C THR A 120 17.46 9.21 -2.70
N ARG A 121 17.28 10.51 -2.45
CA ARG A 121 18.15 11.55 -3.01
C ARG A 121 19.62 11.46 -2.56
N ASP A 122 19.86 10.88 -1.39
CA ASP A 122 21.21 10.72 -0.84
C ASP A 122 21.77 9.33 -1.11
N VAL A 123 20.94 8.32 -1.35
CA VAL A 123 21.30 6.93 -1.66
C VAL A 123 21.37 6.71 -3.18
N GLY A 124 20.41 7.23 -3.92
CA GLY A 124 20.32 7.07 -5.38
C GLY A 124 19.61 5.80 -5.83
N ASP A 125 18.91 5.11 -4.90
CA ASP A 125 18.16 3.89 -5.17
C ASP A 125 16.98 4.13 -6.12
N PHE A 126 16.67 3.16 -6.95
CA PHE A 126 15.51 3.14 -7.85
C PHE A 126 14.25 2.64 -7.13
N GLY A 127 14.36 1.55 -6.38
CA GLY A 127 13.23 0.86 -5.75
C GLY A 127 12.52 1.67 -4.67
N GLY A 128 13.15 2.73 -4.16
CA GLY A 128 12.58 3.59 -3.12
C GLY A 128 12.78 3.05 -1.72
N LEU A 129 13.74 3.61 -1.00
CA LEU A 129 14.16 3.22 0.35
C LEU A 129 13.04 3.27 1.40
N SER A 130 12.05 4.14 1.20
CA SER A 130 10.91 4.30 2.12
C SER A 130 9.61 4.56 1.36
N ASN A 131 8.59 3.80 1.68
CA ASN A 131 7.26 3.89 1.07
C ASN A 131 6.43 5.12 1.50
N ILE A 132 6.95 5.95 2.43
CA ILE A 132 6.38 7.27 2.76
C ILE A 132 7.23 8.42 2.22
N GLN A 133 8.28 8.11 1.44
CA GLN A 133 9.14 9.15 0.89
C GLN A 133 8.41 10.01 -0.14
N GLY A 134 8.76 11.28 -0.18
CA GLY A 134 8.19 12.22 -1.13
C GLY A 134 8.74 13.62 -0.93
N ASN A 135 8.40 14.52 -1.84
CA ASN A 135 8.58 15.96 -1.62
C ASN A 135 7.50 16.45 -0.65
N ASP A 136 7.75 17.58 -0.01
CA ASP A 136 6.73 18.24 0.81
C ASP A 136 5.41 18.36 0.04
N LEU A 137 4.37 17.73 0.56
CA LEU A 137 3.07 17.60 -0.08
C LEU A 137 1.96 17.64 0.97
N GLU A 138 0.91 18.39 0.69
CA GLU A 138 -0.35 18.27 1.42
C GLU A 138 -1.50 18.21 0.43
N GLN A 139 -2.45 17.32 0.66
CA GLN A 139 -3.59 17.15 -0.23
C GLN A 139 -4.72 16.38 0.43
N ILE A 140 -5.92 16.52 -0.13
CA ILE A 140 -6.99 15.53 0.03
C ILE A 140 -6.66 14.42 -0.96
N ALA A 141 -6.15 13.31 -0.44
CA ALA A 141 -5.61 12.22 -1.22
C ALA A 141 -6.71 11.38 -1.85
N GLU A 142 -7.66 10.93 -1.04
CA GLU A 142 -8.78 10.14 -1.53
C GLU A 142 -10.12 10.77 -1.19
N VAL A 143 -11.06 10.69 -2.12
CA VAL A 143 -12.49 11.00 -1.93
C VAL A 143 -13.29 10.09 -2.83
N TRP A 144 -13.99 9.12 -2.26
CA TRP A 144 -14.72 8.16 -3.05
C TRP A 144 -16.01 7.69 -2.38
N LEU A 145 -16.88 7.16 -3.22
CA LEU A 145 -18.10 6.44 -2.82
C LEU A 145 -17.96 5.00 -3.27
N GLU A 146 -18.21 4.08 -2.36
CA GLU A 146 -18.30 2.65 -2.63
C GLU A 146 -19.69 2.14 -2.36
N THR A 147 -20.23 1.28 -3.23
CA THR A 147 -21.52 0.64 -3.04
C THR A 147 -21.53 -0.76 -3.65
N TRP A 148 -22.40 -1.62 -3.13
CA TRP A 148 -22.63 -2.94 -3.66
C TRP A 148 -23.96 -3.00 -4.42
N LEU A 149 -23.91 -3.42 -5.65
CA LEU A 149 -25.07 -3.69 -6.50
C LEU A 149 -25.37 -5.19 -6.47
N GLY A 150 -26.39 -5.54 -5.70
CA GLY A 150 -26.65 -6.95 -5.34
C GLY A 150 -25.54 -7.50 -4.43
N ASP A 151 -25.28 -8.82 -4.53
CA ASP A 151 -24.32 -9.50 -3.65
C ASP A 151 -22.94 -9.68 -4.29
N SER A 152 -22.80 -9.36 -5.56
CA SER A 152 -21.60 -9.73 -6.31
C SER A 152 -20.84 -8.54 -6.91
N LEU A 153 -21.46 -7.39 -7.17
CA LEU A 153 -20.82 -6.27 -7.83
C LEU A 153 -20.52 -5.14 -6.87
N ARG A 154 -19.23 -4.91 -6.57
CA ARG A 154 -18.73 -3.75 -5.85
C ARG A 154 -18.35 -2.66 -6.87
N VAL A 155 -18.84 -1.45 -6.63
CA VAL A 155 -18.53 -0.25 -7.43
C VAL A 155 -17.92 0.80 -6.52
N LYS A 156 -16.71 1.25 -6.84
CA LYS A 156 -16.05 2.36 -6.14
C LYS A 156 -15.73 3.45 -7.16
N ALA A 157 -16.16 4.69 -6.89
CA ALA A 157 -15.96 5.82 -7.79
C ALA A 157 -15.52 7.07 -7.02
N GLY A 158 -14.55 7.76 -7.55
CA GLY A 158 -13.98 8.96 -6.93
C GLY A 158 -12.47 9.01 -7.11
N LYS A 159 -11.77 9.76 -6.28
CA LYS A 159 -10.31 9.75 -6.24
C LYS A 159 -9.86 8.59 -5.36
N VAL A 160 -9.16 7.62 -5.94
CA VAL A 160 -8.78 6.34 -5.33
C VAL A 160 -7.31 6.09 -5.60
N ASP A 161 -6.62 5.55 -4.61
CA ASP A 161 -5.29 4.99 -4.79
C ASP A 161 -5.37 3.63 -5.49
N PHE A 162 -4.61 3.44 -6.55
CA PHE A 162 -4.62 2.20 -7.32
C PHE A 162 -4.20 0.98 -6.49
N ASN A 163 -3.14 1.12 -5.68
CA ASN A 163 -2.63 0.02 -4.88
C ASN A 163 -3.58 -0.40 -3.74
N SER A 164 -4.56 0.43 -3.37
CA SER A 164 -5.60 0.02 -2.43
C SER A 164 -6.58 -0.99 -3.02
N GLU A 165 -6.59 -1.14 -4.35
CA GLU A 165 -7.56 -1.96 -5.09
C GLU A 165 -6.90 -3.09 -5.89
N PHE A 166 -5.71 -2.86 -6.44
CA PHE A 166 -5.02 -3.74 -7.39
C PHE A 166 -3.55 -3.91 -7.02
N ALA A 167 -2.94 -4.99 -7.51
CA ALA A 167 -1.51 -5.24 -7.43
C ALA A 167 -0.94 -5.20 -6.00
N PHE A 168 -1.70 -5.63 -5.01
CA PHE A 168 -1.29 -5.66 -3.61
C PHE A 168 -1.23 -7.08 -3.04
N HIS A 169 -0.50 -7.23 -1.96
CA HIS A 169 -0.48 -8.40 -1.08
C HIS A 169 -0.52 -7.93 0.39
N GLU A 170 -1.03 -8.79 1.26
CA GLU A 170 -1.18 -8.49 2.70
C GLU A 170 0.09 -8.85 3.47
N ILE A 171 0.65 -10.04 3.19
CA ILE A 171 1.93 -10.46 3.74
C ILE A 171 3.02 -9.60 3.09
N GLY A 172 3.86 -8.96 3.90
CA GLY A 172 4.84 -8.00 3.43
C GLY A 172 4.43 -6.54 3.64
N GLY A 173 3.28 -6.30 4.26
CA GLY A 173 2.82 -4.95 4.60
C GLY A 173 3.68 -4.21 5.61
N GLU A 174 4.56 -4.91 6.32
CA GLU A 174 5.47 -4.28 7.29
C GLU A 174 6.80 -3.81 6.68
N PHE A 175 7.12 -4.20 5.44
CA PHE A 175 8.31 -3.72 4.75
C PHE A 175 8.23 -2.22 4.44
N VAL A 176 9.38 -1.56 4.50
CA VAL A 176 9.50 -0.12 4.31
C VAL A 176 9.97 0.23 2.90
N ASN A 177 10.74 -0.63 2.26
CA ASN A 177 11.10 -0.44 0.85
C ASN A 177 9.85 -0.35 -0.03
N SER A 178 9.81 0.67 -0.90
CA SER A 178 8.62 0.93 -1.71
C SER A 178 8.28 -0.21 -2.67
N THR A 179 9.28 -0.96 -3.15
CA THR A 179 9.07 -2.11 -4.06
C THR A 179 8.31 -3.27 -3.38
N ALA A 180 8.29 -3.31 -2.04
CA ALA A 180 7.45 -4.26 -1.32
C ALA A 180 5.95 -3.95 -1.47
N ALA A 181 5.60 -2.67 -1.61
CA ALA A 181 4.22 -2.20 -1.67
C ALA A 181 3.74 -1.92 -3.09
N ILE A 182 4.64 -1.52 -3.97
CA ILE A 182 4.31 -1.13 -5.34
C ILE A 182 4.99 -2.07 -6.35
N VAL A 183 4.44 -2.15 -7.55
CA VAL A 183 5.03 -2.87 -8.68
C VAL A 183 5.75 -1.85 -9.58
N PRO A 184 7.09 -1.73 -9.51
CA PRO A 184 7.86 -0.66 -10.18
C PRO A 184 7.71 -0.61 -11.70
N THR A 185 7.33 -1.73 -12.31
CA THR A 185 7.12 -1.85 -13.76
C THR A 185 5.83 -1.17 -14.25
N ILE A 186 4.86 -0.85 -13.38
CA ILE A 186 3.63 -0.19 -13.80
C ILE A 186 3.90 1.30 -14.04
N VAL A 187 3.95 1.70 -15.30
CA VAL A 187 4.34 3.06 -15.71
C VAL A 187 3.25 4.08 -15.41
N ALA A 188 3.62 5.15 -14.73
CA ALA A 188 2.78 6.32 -14.46
C ALA A 188 1.39 5.98 -13.86
N TYR A 189 1.30 4.93 -13.05
CA TYR A 189 0.04 4.54 -12.44
C TYR A 189 -0.35 5.45 -11.26
N PRO A 190 -1.65 5.58 -10.98
CA PRO A 190 -2.17 6.54 -10.02
C PRO A 190 -2.16 5.97 -8.59
N THR A 191 -0.99 5.87 -8.00
CA THR A 191 -0.78 5.40 -6.62
C THR A 191 -0.14 6.48 -5.75
N PHE A 192 -0.01 6.23 -4.44
CA PHE A 192 0.69 7.11 -3.50
C PHE A 192 2.01 7.63 -4.10
N PRO A 193 2.31 8.94 -4.02
CA PRO A 193 1.51 9.97 -3.38
C PRO A 193 0.50 10.67 -4.31
N ASN A 194 0.18 10.14 -5.47
CA ASN A 194 -0.67 10.76 -6.49
C ASN A 194 -1.86 9.88 -6.92
N PRO A 195 -2.80 9.57 -6.03
CA PRO A 195 -4.04 8.88 -6.41
C PRO A 195 -4.82 9.69 -7.45
N ALA A 196 -5.73 9.05 -8.18
CA ALA A 196 -6.46 9.71 -9.25
C ALA A 196 -7.96 9.43 -9.23
N THR A 197 -8.73 10.31 -9.89
CA THR A 197 -10.16 10.09 -10.11
C THR A 197 -10.35 8.84 -10.97
N SER A 198 -11.25 7.96 -10.54
CA SER A 198 -11.43 6.64 -11.14
C SER A 198 -12.83 6.09 -10.99
N ILE A 199 -13.08 5.02 -11.72
CA ILE A 199 -14.20 4.10 -11.54
C ILE A 199 -13.60 2.68 -11.46
N ASN A 200 -13.87 1.99 -10.36
CA ASN A 200 -13.41 0.63 -10.08
C ASN A 200 -14.63 -0.29 -9.94
N LEU A 201 -14.57 -1.43 -10.60
CA LEU A 201 -15.63 -2.44 -10.61
C LEU A 201 -15.02 -3.79 -10.20
N PHE A 202 -15.59 -4.43 -9.20
CA PHE A 202 -15.18 -5.77 -8.78
C PHE A 202 -16.38 -6.70 -8.76
N TYR A 203 -16.29 -7.80 -9.46
CA TYR A 203 -17.32 -8.82 -9.50
C TYR A 203 -16.84 -10.10 -8.79
N SER A 204 -17.56 -10.51 -7.76
CA SER A 204 -17.28 -11.73 -7.00
C SER A 204 -17.72 -12.95 -7.79
N LEU A 205 -16.79 -13.91 -7.99
CA LEU A 205 -17.00 -15.19 -8.64
C LEU A 205 -17.15 -16.29 -7.59
N GLY A 206 -18.19 -16.21 -6.76
CA GLY A 206 -18.38 -17.07 -5.59
C GLY A 206 -17.76 -16.46 -4.33
N GLU A 207 -17.32 -17.32 -3.39
CA GLU A 207 -16.91 -16.87 -2.06
C GLU A 207 -15.47 -16.32 -2.02
N ASN A 208 -14.58 -16.83 -2.86
CA ASN A 208 -13.13 -16.61 -2.72
C ASN A 208 -12.46 -16.04 -3.98
N SER A 209 -13.18 -15.82 -5.05
CA SER A 209 -12.58 -15.37 -6.32
C SER A 209 -13.28 -14.11 -6.82
N TYR A 210 -12.53 -13.28 -7.55
CA TYR A 210 -13.06 -12.05 -8.13
C TYR A 210 -12.41 -11.74 -9.48
N VAL A 211 -13.06 -10.86 -10.21
CA VAL A 211 -12.47 -10.12 -11.32
C VAL A 211 -12.71 -8.64 -11.09
N GLY A 212 -11.67 -7.84 -11.28
CA GLY A 212 -11.70 -6.39 -11.15
C GLY A 212 -11.38 -5.71 -12.47
N ALA A 213 -11.96 -4.53 -12.72
CA ALA A 213 -11.60 -3.65 -13.81
C ALA A 213 -11.70 -2.20 -13.36
N ALA A 214 -10.78 -1.35 -13.83
CA ALA A 214 -10.78 0.05 -13.46
C ALA A 214 -10.32 0.95 -14.61
N MET A 215 -10.75 2.21 -14.52
CA MET A 215 -10.32 3.31 -15.36
C MET A 215 -10.01 4.51 -14.46
N TYR A 216 -8.80 5.05 -14.60
CA TYR A 216 -8.29 6.19 -13.86
C TYR A 216 -7.91 7.35 -14.77
N ASP A 217 -7.95 8.58 -14.23
CA ASP A 217 -7.30 9.73 -14.85
C ASP A 217 -5.79 9.47 -14.97
N GLY A 218 -5.28 9.42 -16.19
CA GLY A 218 -3.90 9.09 -16.50
C GLY A 218 -2.97 10.29 -16.67
N ALA A 219 -3.38 11.48 -16.21
CA ALA A 219 -2.60 12.70 -16.39
C ALA A 219 -1.20 12.68 -15.73
N ASN A 220 -0.92 11.70 -14.84
CA ASN A 220 0.42 11.46 -14.26
C ASN A 220 1.50 11.29 -15.35
N ALA A 221 1.19 10.62 -16.44
CA ALA A 221 2.12 10.43 -17.56
C ALA A 221 2.58 11.77 -18.19
N ASN A 222 1.81 12.82 -18.02
CA ASN A 222 2.12 14.17 -18.49
C ASN A 222 2.75 15.06 -17.38
N GLY A 223 3.20 14.46 -16.28
CA GLY A 223 3.80 15.17 -15.15
C GLY A 223 2.79 15.96 -14.30
N ILE A 224 1.50 15.70 -14.45
CA ILE A 224 0.44 16.35 -13.68
C ILE A 224 0.20 15.55 -12.39
N ASN A 225 0.27 16.20 -11.23
CA ASN A 225 -0.07 15.61 -9.96
C ASN A 225 -1.59 15.37 -9.88
N THR A 226 -2.01 14.12 -10.13
CA THR A 226 -3.43 13.72 -10.09
C THR A 226 -4.00 13.77 -8.69
N GLY A 227 -3.18 13.58 -7.64
CA GLY A 227 -3.59 13.72 -6.25
C GLY A 227 -4.16 15.10 -5.91
N LYS A 228 -3.70 16.16 -6.59
CA LYS A 228 -4.24 17.53 -6.48
C LYS A 228 -5.37 17.83 -7.48
N ARG A 229 -5.63 16.91 -8.39
CA ARG A 229 -6.65 17.08 -9.43
C ARG A 229 -8.00 16.54 -8.94
N GLY A 230 -9.06 17.27 -9.22
CA GLY A 230 -10.43 16.83 -8.89
C GLY A 230 -11.09 16.10 -10.07
N PRO A 231 -12.36 15.66 -9.90
CA PRO A 231 -13.08 14.88 -10.91
C PRO A 231 -13.27 15.60 -12.26
N LYS A 232 -13.17 16.93 -12.29
CA LYS A 232 -13.21 17.68 -13.55
C LYS A 232 -12.08 17.26 -14.49
N GLY A 233 -10.91 16.89 -13.97
CA GLY A 233 -9.79 16.41 -14.76
C GLY A 233 -10.09 15.11 -15.49
N PHE A 234 -10.81 14.19 -14.86
CA PHE A 234 -11.22 12.92 -15.45
C PHE A 234 -12.11 13.09 -16.72
N PHE A 235 -12.88 14.17 -16.78
CA PHE A 235 -13.78 14.48 -17.90
C PHE A 235 -13.24 15.60 -18.80
N SER A 236 -11.97 15.99 -18.67
CA SER A 236 -11.40 17.04 -19.49
C SER A 236 -11.01 16.49 -20.87
N ASP A 237 -11.08 17.38 -21.87
CA ASP A 237 -10.70 17.13 -23.26
C ASP A 237 -9.51 18.06 -23.60
N ASP A 238 -8.49 18.06 -22.74
CA ASP A 238 -7.29 18.88 -22.92
C ASP A 238 -6.07 18.01 -23.32
N ALA A 239 -4.92 18.63 -23.54
CA ALA A 239 -3.69 17.95 -23.95
C ALA A 239 -3.16 16.95 -22.90
N SER A 240 -3.73 16.92 -21.70
CA SER A 240 -3.44 15.95 -20.64
C SER A 240 -4.44 14.79 -20.59
N ASP A 241 -5.34 14.69 -21.59
CA ASP A 241 -6.37 13.66 -21.66
C ASP A 241 -5.73 12.30 -21.98
N ALA A 242 -5.55 11.53 -20.95
CA ALA A 242 -5.07 10.17 -21.00
C ALA A 242 -5.73 9.36 -19.88
N TYR A 243 -5.86 8.07 -20.08
CA TYR A 243 -6.45 7.17 -19.10
C TYR A 243 -5.52 6.02 -18.81
N PHE A 244 -5.53 5.62 -17.55
CA PHE A 244 -4.91 4.37 -17.10
C PHE A 244 -6.00 3.35 -16.84
N TYR A 245 -5.87 2.17 -17.45
CA TYR A 245 -6.79 1.04 -17.33
C TYR A 245 -6.13 -0.10 -16.62
N ALA A 246 -6.89 -0.83 -15.81
CA ALA A 246 -6.44 -2.02 -15.14
C ALA A 246 -7.51 -3.11 -15.15
N VAL A 247 -7.06 -4.36 -15.21
CA VAL A 247 -7.88 -5.54 -14.96
C VAL A 247 -7.11 -6.50 -14.05
N GLU A 248 -7.81 -7.17 -13.14
CA GLU A 248 -7.21 -8.16 -12.26
C GLU A 248 -8.18 -9.30 -12.00
N ALA A 249 -7.66 -10.50 -11.89
CA ALA A 249 -8.39 -11.64 -11.35
C ALA A 249 -7.63 -12.20 -10.17
N GLY A 250 -8.35 -12.50 -9.09
CA GLY A 250 -7.75 -13.03 -7.88
C GLY A 250 -8.61 -14.13 -7.25
N THR A 251 -7.94 -14.97 -6.47
CA THR A 251 -8.59 -16.01 -5.69
C THR A 251 -7.87 -16.19 -4.36
N GLY A 252 -8.63 -16.36 -3.30
CA GLY A 252 -8.14 -16.73 -1.97
C GLY A 252 -8.54 -18.15 -1.63
N TRP A 253 -7.89 -18.71 -0.61
CA TRP A 253 -8.23 -20.00 -0.03
C TRP A 253 -7.99 -20.00 1.46
N THR A 254 -8.79 -20.76 2.18
CA THR A 254 -8.56 -21.06 3.59
C THR A 254 -7.70 -22.30 3.71
N GLY A 255 -6.66 -22.23 4.54
CA GLY A 255 -5.78 -23.37 4.77
C GLY A 255 -6.36 -24.45 5.69
N GLY A 256 -5.56 -25.48 5.97
CA GLY A 256 -5.84 -26.50 6.97
C GLY A 256 -5.42 -26.08 8.38
N GLU A 257 -5.36 -27.05 9.31
CA GLU A 257 -5.10 -26.78 10.73
C GLU A 257 -3.82 -25.97 11.02
N ARG A 258 -2.75 -26.14 10.27
CA ARG A 258 -1.48 -25.41 10.46
C ARG A 258 -1.05 -24.52 9.30
N TRP A 259 -1.69 -24.67 8.18
CA TRP A 259 -1.55 -23.80 7.03
C TRP A 259 -2.64 -22.75 7.10
N GLY A 260 -2.29 -21.49 7.09
CA GLY A 260 -3.25 -20.41 7.07
C GLY A 260 -3.87 -20.18 5.68
N SER A 261 -4.55 -19.07 5.56
CA SER A 261 -5.09 -18.59 4.29
C SER A 261 -3.97 -18.21 3.31
N GLY A 262 -4.30 -18.20 2.05
CA GLY A 262 -3.44 -17.69 0.99
C GLY A 262 -4.27 -17.01 -0.08
N ARG A 263 -3.59 -16.27 -0.93
CA ARG A 263 -4.19 -15.52 -2.05
C ARG A 263 -3.25 -15.53 -3.24
N ALA A 264 -3.83 -15.53 -4.44
CA ALA A 264 -3.10 -15.30 -5.67
C ALA A 264 -3.89 -14.34 -6.56
N SER A 265 -3.18 -13.46 -7.27
CA SER A 265 -3.78 -12.57 -8.26
C SER A 265 -2.90 -12.47 -9.50
N ILE A 266 -3.53 -12.11 -10.61
CA ILE A 266 -2.88 -11.74 -11.86
C ILE A 266 -3.64 -10.57 -12.47
N GLY A 267 -2.91 -9.56 -12.93
CA GLY A 267 -3.50 -8.39 -13.53
C GLY A 267 -2.69 -7.84 -14.69
N ALA A 268 -3.29 -6.91 -15.42
CA ALA A 268 -2.67 -6.20 -16.50
C ALA A 268 -3.14 -4.74 -16.51
N SER A 269 -2.27 -3.85 -16.99
CA SER A 269 -2.55 -2.44 -17.16
C SER A 269 -2.30 -1.98 -18.58
N TYR A 270 -2.96 -0.88 -18.96
CA TYR A 270 -2.71 -0.14 -20.19
C TYR A 270 -2.85 1.36 -19.93
N HIS A 271 -1.84 2.12 -20.30
CA HIS A 271 -1.87 3.58 -20.22
C HIS A 271 -1.96 4.19 -21.63
N SER A 272 -2.93 5.08 -21.88
CA SER A 272 -3.22 5.59 -23.23
C SER A 272 -2.42 6.84 -23.64
N ALA A 273 -1.57 7.38 -22.75
CA ALA A 273 -0.72 8.54 -23.05
C ALA A 273 0.33 8.21 -24.12
N SER A 274 1.01 9.23 -24.60
CA SER A 274 2.21 9.07 -25.40
C SER A 274 3.44 9.14 -24.52
N PHE A 275 4.37 8.20 -24.69
CA PHE A 275 5.60 8.08 -23.92
C PHE A 275 6.80 8.27 -24.82
N SER A 276 7.82 8.97 -24.34
CA SER A 276 9.13 9.00 -25.01
C SER A 276 9.83 7.67 -24.79
N THR A 277 10.35 7.07 -25.86
CA THR A 277 11.19 5.89 -25.77
C THR A 277 12.66 6.28 -25.54
N PHE A 278 13.46 5.39 -24.96
CA PHE A 278 14.87 5.67 -24.65
C PHE A 278 15.69 5.88 -25.93
N ASP A 279 15.36 5.27 -27.05
CA ASP A 279 15.98 5.50 -28.37
C ASP A 279 15.65 6.86 -29.01
N GLY A 280 14.84 7.68 -28.33
CA GLY A 280 14.42 9.02 -28.76
C GLY A 280 13.18 9.04 -29.65
N GLY A 281 12.48 7.92 -29.75
CA GLY A 281 11.18 7.80 -30.40
C GLY A 281 10.02 8.23 -29.50
N THR A 282 8.83 7.85 -29.89
CA THR A 282 7.60 8.05 -29.11
C THR A 282 6.64 6.92 -29.38
N ASP A 283 6.19 6.25 -28.32
CA ASP A 283 5.15 5.24 -28.38
C ASP A 283 3.82 5.78 -27.87
N ARG A 284 2.75 5.32 -28.47
CA ARG A 284 1.40 5.63 -28.04
C ARG A 284 0.83 4.50 -27.23
N GLY A 285 0.75 4.75 -25.93
CA GLY A 285 0.33 3.75 -24.95
C GLY A 285 1.49 2.89 -24.50
N THR A 286 1.34 2.31 -23.33
CA THR A 286 2.21 1.26 -22.79
C THR A 286 1.38 0.28 -21.99
N ALA A 287 1.78 -0.98 -21.97
CA ALA A 287 1.11 -2.04 -21.24
C ALA A 287 2.08 -2.74 -20.31
N GLY A 288 1.53 -3.30 -19.24
CA GLY A 288 2.28 -4.12 -18.30
C GLY A 288 1.38 -5.17 -17.68
N PHE A 289 1.98 -6.12 -16.99
CA PHE A 289 1.22 -7.10 -16.20
C PHE A 289 1.92 -7.36 -14.87
N TRP A 290 1.16 -7.90 -13.92
CA TRP A 290 1.66 -8.34 -12.62
C TRP A 290 1.00 -9.63 -12.18
N CYS A 291 1.65 -10.33 -11.28
CA CYS A 291 1.04 -11.41 -10.53
C CYS A 291 1.59 -11.42 -9.09
N SER A 292 0.79 -11.91 -8.17
CA SER A 292 1.18 -12.08 -6.77
C SER A 292 0.68 -13.39 -6.21
N LEU A 293 1.43 -13.92 -5.25
CA LEU A 293 1.07 -15.08 -4.45
C LEU A 293 1.51 -14.83 -3.02
N GLU A 294 0.60 -15.05 -2.08
CA GLU A 294 0.89 -14.98 -0.66
C GLU A 294 0.27 -16.16 0.08
N GLN A 295 0.94 -16.60 1.15
CA GLN A 295 0.53 -17.79 1.89
C GLN A 295 0.99 -17.70 3.35
N HIS A 296 0.08 -17.87 4.28
CA HIS A 296 0.43 -18.20 5.66
C HIS A 296 0.89 -19.65 5.72
N LEU A 297 2.19 -19.86 5.88
CA LEU A 297 2.85 -21.17 5.82
C LEU A 297 2.76 -21.93 7.14
N TRP A 298 2.61 -21.21 8.25
CA TRP A 298 2.48 -21.80 9.57
C TRP A 298 1.74 -20.84 10.51
N ARG A 299 0.87 -21.39 11.36
CA ARG A 299 0.19 -20.68 12.46
C ARG A 299 0.60 -21.31 13.78
N GLU A 300 0.87 -20.50 14.78
CA GLU A 300 1.26 -20.98 16.11
C GLU A 300 0.10 -21.74 16.76
N ASP A 301 -1.04 -21.13 16.89
CA ASP A 301 -2.29 -21.74 17.31
C ASP A 301 -3.34 -21.64 16.19
N PRO A 302 -3.68 -22.77 15.54
CA PRO A 302 -4.70 -22.79 14.48
C PRO A 302 -6.11 -22.39 14.97
N THR A 303 -6.35 -22.41 16.28
CA THR A 303 -7.64 -22.11 16.90
C THR A 303 -7.75 -20.66 17.40
N ALA A 304 -6.61 -19.98 17.53
CA ALA A 304 -6.56 -18.55 17.86
C ALA A 304 -6.72 -17.71 16.60
N ASP A 305 -7.39 -16.57 16.75
CA ASP A 305 -7.50 -15.55 15.71
C ASP A 305 -6.58 -14.36 16.06
N ASP A 306 -5.30 -14.66 16.27
CA ASP A 306 -4.29 -13.69 16.72
C ASP A 306 -3.26 -13.33 15.64
N GLY A 307 -3.33 -13.98 14.49
CA GLY A 307 -2.41 -13.77 13.36
C GLY A 307 -0.99 -14.31 13.58
N GLN A 308 -0.68 -14.89 14.76
CA GLN A 308 0.67 -15.40 15.06
C GLN A 308 1.06 -16.53 14.11
N GLY A 309 2.26 -16.42 13.57
CA GLY A 309 2.75 -17.41 12.62
C GLY A 309 3.68 -16.82 11.58
N PHE A 310 3.96 -17.63 10.57
CA PHE A 310 4.90 -17.34 9.50
C PHE A 310 4.17 -17.30 8.16
N GLY A 311 4.32 -16.21 7.45
CA GLY A 311 3.78 -16.01 6.10
C GLY A 311 4.86 -15.60 5.12
N ALA A 312 4.65 -15.89 3.84
CA ALA A 312 5.54 -15.51 2.77
C ALA A 312 4.74 -15.00 1.55
N PHE A 313 5.37 -14.13 0.77
CA PHE A 313 4.81 -13.62 -0.46
C PHE A 313 5.84 -13.59 -1.58
N VAL A 314 5.35 -13.54 -2.81
CA VAL A 314 6.10 -13.20 -4.00
C VAL A 314 5.19 -12.42 -4.96
N SER A 315 5.71 -11.34 -5.52
CA SER A 315 5.09 -10.61 -6.62
C SER A 315 6.09 -10.42 -7.75
N TYR A 316 5.55 -10.35 -8.97
CA TYR A 316 6.30 -10.13 -10.19
C TYR A 316 5.54 -9.12 -11.05
N GLY A 317 6.27 -8.23 -11.69
CA GLY A 317 5.75 -7.27 -12.65
C GLY A 317 6.62 -7.22 -13.89
N HIS A 318 5.99 -6.92 -15.03
CA HIS A 318 6.65 -6.76 -16.32
C HIS A 318 6.06 -5.57 -17.08
N ALA A 319 6.90 -4.80 -17.74
CA ALA A 319 6.51 -3.72 -18.64
C ALA A 319 7.45 -3.65 -19.86
N ASP A 320 7.06 -2.82 -20.79
CA ASP A 320 7.83 -2.51 -22.00
C ASP A 320 9.08 -1.69 -21.64
N GLU A 321 10.25 -2.29 -21.83
CA GLU A 321 11.56 -1.72 -21.51
C GLU A 321 11.92 -0.50 -22.38
N ASP A 322 11.31 -0.34 -23.56
CA ASP A 322 11.53 0.84 -24.39
C ASP A 322 11.00 2.11 -23.74
N VAL A 323 10.03 1.96 -22.83
CA VAL A 323 9.31 3.05 -22.13
C VAL A 323 9.55 3.04 -20.63
N SER A 324 9.61 1.86 -20.03
CA SER A 324 9.78 1.70 -18.59
C SER A 324 11.26 1.63 -18.22
N ALA A 325 11.66 2.40 -17.21
CA ALA A 325 13.00 2.27 -16.65
C ALA A 325 13.23 0.94 -15.91
N CYS A 326 12.15 0.22 -15.56
CA CYS A 326 12.20 -1.11 -14.96
C CYS A 326 11.34 -2.04 -15.83
N GLY A 327 11.97 -2.97 -16.52
CA GLY A 327 11.33 -3.94 -17.40
C GLY A 327 10.67 -5.06 -16.62
N ASP A 328 11.42 -5.64 -15.70
CA ASP A 328 10.96 -6.70 -14.81
C ASP A 328 11.20 -6.33 -13.34
N SER A 329 10.28 -6.73 -12.46
CA SER A 329 10.45 -6.56 -11.02
C SER A 329 10.02 -7.80 -10.26
N VAL A 330 10.74 -8.11 -9.19
CA VAL A 330 10.39 -9.19 -8.25
C VAL A 330 10.45 -8.63 -6.85
N ALA A 331 9.37 -8.78 -6.09
CA ALA A 331 9.39 -8.61 -4.65
C ALA A 331 9.04 -9.94 -3.98
N CYS A 332 9.83 -10.38 -3.04
CA CYS A 332 9.53 -11.56 -2.25
C CYS A 332 10.06 -11.43 -0.83
N GLY A 333 9.39 -12.09 0.09
CA GLY A 333 9.80 -12.03 1.48
C GLY A 333 8.93 -12.89 2.38
N PHE A 334 9.24 -12.80 3.67
CA PHE A 334 8.44 -13.41 4.71
C PHE A 334 8.28 -12.48 5.91
N GLU A 335 7.21 -12.70 6.64
CA GLU A 335 6.94 -12.08 7.94
C GLU A 335 6.62 -13.18 8.96
N TRP A 336 7.16 -13.02 10.16
CA TRP A 336 6.88 -13.87 11.30
C TRP A 336 6.32 -13.01 12.44
N ILE A 337 5.03 -13.14 12.68
CA ILE A 337 4.32 -12.48 13.77
C ILE A 337 4.46 -13.35 15.03
N GLY A 338 4.86 -12.73 16.15
CA GLY A 338 5.05 -13.46 17.41
C GLY A 338 6.30 -14.33 17.43
N ALA A 339 7.38 -13.98 16.73
CA ALA A 339 8.61 -14.78 16.63
C ALA A 339 9.32 -15.03 17.98
N PHE A 340 9.03 -14.24 19.01
CA PHE A 340 9.68 -14.31 20.32
C PHE A 340 8.64 -14.42 21.44
N ASP A 341 8.87 -15.30 22.41
CA ASP A 341 7.97 -15.54 23.56
C ASP A 341 7.61 -14.24 24.29
N GLY A 342 6.30 -13.98 24.47
CA GLY A 342 5.77 -12.81 25.13
C GLY A 342 5.84 -11.51 24.26
N ARG A 343 6.08 -11.67 22.97
CA ARG A 343 6.10 -10.60 21.96
C ARG A 343 5.15 -10.92 20.80
N ASP A 344 3.93 -11.24 21.14
CA ASP A 344 2.90 -11.84 20.28
C ASP A 344 2.48 -10.95 19.09
N HIS A 345 2.70 -9.62 19.21
CA HIS A 345 2.37 -8.63 18.17
C HIS A 345 3.59 -8.06 17.45
N ASP A 346 4.80 -8.51 17.81
CA ASP A 346 6.00 -8.09 17.11
C ASP A 346 6.12 -8.84 15.78
N VAL A 347 6.77 -8.20 14.79
CA VAL A 347 6.97 -8.79 13.48
C VAL A 347 8.47 -8.81 13.15
N LEU A 348 8.98 -9.96 12.76
CA LEU A 348 10.29 -10.14 12.15
C LEU A 348 10.08 -10.36 10.65
N GLY A 349 10.71 -9.55 9.80
CA GLY A 349 10.60 -9.68 8.35
C GLY A 349 11.94 -9.69 7.66
N PHE A 350 12.02 -10.43 6.55
CA PHE A 350 13.12 -10.37 5.60
C PHE A 350 12.57 -10.38 4.18
N GLY A 351 13.02 -9.44 3.36
CA GLY A 351 12.59 -9.26 1.97
C GLY A 351 13.75 -9.09 1.00
N LEU A 352 13.48 -9.39 -0.27
CA LEU A 352 14.32 -9.16 -1.42
C LEU A 352 13.48 -8.48 -2.50
N PHE A 353 13.98 -7.38 -3.03
CA PHE A 353 13.33 -6.53 -4.02
C PHE A 353 14.28 -6.29 -5.17
N LEU A 354 13.94 -6.81 -6.35
CA LEU A 354 14.71 -6.67 -7.59
C LEU A 354 13.99 -5.73 -8.54
N CYS A 355 14.73 -4.80 -9.09
CA CYS A 355 14.35 -4.01 -10.26
C CYS A 355 15.37 -4.31 -11.37
N ASP A 356 14.93 -5.04 -12.39
CA ASP A 356 15.66 -5.26 -13.64
C ASP A 356 15.48 -3.99 -14.48
N LEU A 357 16.55 -3.20 -14.56
CA LEU A 357 16.51 -1.89 -15.17
C LEU A 357 16.83 -1.98 -16.67
N SER A 358 16.25 -1.06 -17.45
CA SER A 358 16.33 -1.09 -18.91
C SER A 358 17.79 -1.12 -19.41
N ASP A 359 18.10 -2.10 -20.26
CA ASP A 359 19.38 -2.28 -20.94
C ASP A 359 19.67 -1.21 -22.01
N ASP A 360 18.70 -0.31 -22.32
CA ASP A 360 18.93 0.76 -23.28
C ASP A 360 20.00 1.72 -22.74
N PRO A 361 21.08 1.97 -23.49
CA PRO A 361 22.14 2.87 -23.04
C PRO A 361 21.66 4.29 -22.69
N SER A 362 20.52 4.70 -23.23
CA SER A 362 19.95 6.02 -22.96
C SER A 362 19.13 6.04 -21.68
N ALA A 363 18.74 4.88 -21.14
CA ALA A 363 18.10 4.76 -19.82
C ALA A 363 19.09 5.12 -18.71
N GLY A 364 20.40 4.84 -18.92
CA GLY A 364 21.46 5.23 -18.00
C GLY A 364 21.66 4.32 -16.80
N SER A 365 21.02 3.16 -16.78
CA SER A 365 21.04 2.17 -15.69
C SER A 365 21.49 0.81 -16.21
N PRO A 366 22.80 0.60 -16.47
CA PRO A 366 23.31 -0.63 -17.11
C PRO A 366 23.36 -1.85 -16.18
N GLU A 367 23.01 -1.71 -14.91
CA GLU A 367 23.01 -2.76 -13.89
C GLU A 367 21.63 -2.85 -13.22
N ASP A 368 21.28 -4.01 -12.69
CA ASP A 368 20.06 -4.19 -11.91
C ASP A 368 20.24 -3.69 -10.48
N GLU A 369 19.16 -3.21 -9.89
CA GLU A 369 19.14 -2.90 -8.47
C GLU A 369 18.48 -4.03 -7.68
N VAL A 370 19.14 -4.49 -6.61
CA VAL A 370 18.58 -5.43 -5.65
C VAL A 370 18.67 -4.85 -4.25
N ALA A 371 17.53 -4.71 -3.58
CA ALA A 371 17.47 -4.35 -2.18
C ALA A 371 17.13 -5.58 -1.30
N PHE A 372 17.89 -5.75 -0.23
CA PHE A 372 17.59 -6.71 0.86
C PHE A 372 17.16 -5.92 2.06
N GLU A 373 16.04 -6.28 2.66
CA GLU A 373 15.51 -5.63 3.86
C GLU A 373 15.37 -6.63 5.00
N LEU A 374 15.86 -6.26 6.18
CA LEU A 374 15.65 -6.97 7.44
C LEU A 374 15.01 -6.00 8.42
N LEU A 375 13.81 -6.33 8.88
CA LEU A 375 13.05 -5.50 9.82
C LEU A 375 12.70 -6.26 11.11
N TYR A 376 12.54 -5.49 12.19
CA TYR A 376 11.89 -5.94 13.40
C TYR A 376 10.92 -4.86 13.88
N LYS A 377 9.61 -5.12 13.76
CA LYS A 377 8.58 -4.26 14.34
C LYS A 377 8.39 -4.59 15.80
N LEU A 378 8.71 -3.64 16.65
CA LEU A 378 8.45 -3.68 18.09
C LEU A 378 7.09 -3.01 18.36
N GLN A 379 6.06 -3.79 18.67
CA GLN A 379 4.79 -3.24 19.14
C GLN A 379 4.93 -2.77 20.58
N VAL A 380 5.02 -1.45 20.79
CA VAL A 380 5.22 -0.84 22.11
C VAL A 380 3.90 -0.76 22.89
N THR A 381 2.84 -0.33 22.21
CA THR A 381 1.44 -0.38 22.65
C THR A 381 0.57 -0.66 21.42
N PRO A 382 -0.72 -0.99 21.56
CA PRO A 382 -1.56 -1.18 20.36
C PRO A 382 -1.57 0.03 19.41
N ALA A 383 -1.32 1.23 19.91
CA ALA A 383 -1.31 2.48 19.12
C ALA A 383 0.09 2.94 18.68
N ILE A 384 1.18 2.33 19.16
CA ILE A 384 2.54 2.81 18.91
C ILE A 384 3.44 1.63 18.56
N SER A 385 4.14 1.71 17.43
CA SER A 385 5.20 0.79 17.06
C SER A 385 6.51 1.51 16.73
N LEU A 386 7.62 0.80 16.91
CA LEU A 386 8.95 1.17 16.46
C LEU A 386 9.48 0.05 15.56
N LYS A 387 10.06 0.42 14.43
CA LYS A 387 10.56 -0.54 13.46
C LYS A 387 12.01 -0.21 13.10
N PRO A 388 13.02 -0.72 13.85
CA PRO A 388 14.40 -0.74 13.40
C PRO A 388 14.55 -1.66 12.18
N GLU A 389 15.34 -1.23 11.23
CA GLU A 389 15.46 -1.86 9.92
C GLU A 389 16.85 -1.66 9.34
N LEU A 390 17.27 -2.62 8.52
CA LEU A 390 18.48 -2.57 7.70
C LEU A 390 18.13 -2.85 6.25
N GLN A 391 18.54 -1.97 5.35
CA GLN A 391 18.48 -2.21 3.91
C GLN A 391 19.90 -2.26 3.32
N TYR A 392 20.20 -3.31 2.56
CA TYR A 392 21.41 -3.43 1.77
C TYR A 392 21.03 -3.38 0.29
N ILE A 393 21.51 -2.36 -0.43
CA ILE A 393 21.13 -2.08 -1.80
C ILE A 393 22.37 -2.24 -2.68
N THR A 394 22.29 -3.15 -3.65
CA THR A 394 23.34 -3.35 -4.65
C THR A 394 23.07 -2.47 -5.86
N HIS A 395 24.11 -1.90 -6.44
CA HIS A 395 24.06 -1.01 -7.63
C HIS A 395 22.92 0.03 -7.55
N PRO A 396 22.90 0.93 -6.54
CA PRO A 396 21.83 1.89 -6.37
C PRO A 396 21.53 2.66 -7.67
N GLY A 397 20.26 2.63 -8.11
CA GLY A 397 19.82 3.22 -9.39
C GLY A 397 20.35 2.53 -10.63
N GLY A 398 20.95 1.35 -10.54
CA GLY A 398 21.56 0.61 -11.65
C GLY A 398 22.81 1.27 -12.22
N VAL A 399 23.49 2.13 -11.47
CA VAL A 399 24.64 2.92 -11.98
C VAL A 399 25.93 2.16 -11.77
N THR A 400 26.65 1.89 -12.87
CA THR A 400 27.99 1.26 -12.82
C THR A 400 29.00 2.11 -12.04
N GLY A 401 29.74 1.45 -11.15
CA GLY A 401 30.85 2.08 -10.39
C GLY A 401 30.39 2.87 -9.17
N VAL A 402 29.13 2.78 -8.78
CA VAL A 402 28.63 3.22 -7.50
C VAL A 402 28.72 2.05 -6.52
N ASP A 403 29.24 2.32 -5.31
CA ASP A 403 29.35 1.29 -4.27
C ASP A 403 27.98 0.90 -3.72
N ASP A 404 27.83 -0.37 -3.36
CA ASP A 404 26.67 -0.88 -2.63
C ASP A 404 26.45 -0.12 -1.32
N VAL A 405 25.22 0.08 -0.95
CA VAL A 405 24.83 0.91 0.20
C VAL A 405 24.18 0.08 1.30
N LEU A 406 24.67 0.21 2.53
CA LEU A 406 23.98 -0.26 3.73
C LEU A 406 23.33 0.94 4.42
N VAL A 407 22.02 0.88 4.62
CA VAL A 407 21.22 1.90 5.29
C VAL A 407 20.62 1.34 6.57
N GLY A 408 20.79 2.05 7.69
CA GLY A 408 19.98 1.84 8.89
C GLY A 408 18.77 2.76 8.85
N LEU A 409 17.58 2.24 9.14
CA LEU A 409 16.35 3.00 9.21
C LEU A 409 15.63 2.70 10.54
N LEU A 410 14.99 3.73 11.09
CA LEU A 410 14.09 3.60 12.23
C LEU A 410 12.77 4.27 11.90
N ARG A 411 11.69 3.47 11.82
CA ARG A 411 10.32 3.95 11.66
C ARG A 411 9.62 4.04 13.00
N LEU A 412 8.93 5.15 13.24
CA LEU A 412 7.94 5.34 14.30
C LEU A 412 6.56 5.39 13.66
N GLU A 413 5.63 4.60 14.16
CA GLU A 413 4.22 4.62 13.77
C GLU A 413 3.34 4.91 14.98
N VAL A 414 2.36 5.80 14.84
CA VAL A 414 1.40 6.19 15.87
C VAL A 414 0.01 6.25 15.27
N LEU A 415 -0.95 5.51 15.84
CA LEU A 415 -2.36 5.52 15.46
C LEU A 415 -3.18 6.45 16.37
N PHE A 416 -4.07 7.24 15.81
CA PHE A 416 -4.90 8.19 16.59
C PHE A 416 -6.32 8.41 16.03
#